data_65baaea3731c1fbe6c8b639d2cb66a78
#
_entry.id   65baaea3731c1fbe6c8b639d2cb66a78
#
_cell.length_a   1.000
_cell.length_b   1.000
_cell.length_c   1.000
_cell.angle_alpha   90.00
_cell.angle_beta   90.00
_cell.angle_gamma   90.00
#
_symmetry.space_group_name_H-M   'P 1'
#
loop_
_entity.id
_entity.type
_entity.pdbx_description
1 polymer ?
#
loop_
_entity_poly.entity_id
_entity_poly.type
_entity_poly.pdbx_seq_one_letter_code
_entity_poly.pdbx_strand_id
1 'polypeptide(L)'
;MKGLTLTTKEQNRLQTLNGVLEKHWPMREAAKVMGVSERQGWRILAAYRKEGAAALAHGNRGRTPANITPLDTREQAVTLARERYSGVNHTHLAELLAEREGITISRSTLRRLLIGAGLPSPRRGRSPRHRCRRQRMPQEGMLLQLDGSHHAWLENRGPWFTLFLAIDDATGTVPYALFREREDTLGYFELLKTIIDRCGIPLGVYTDRDSIFHVERSLINGISPPITQFGRALRELGITHVIAHSPEAKGRVERANGTFQDRLVAELRLAEASSISEANSVLRDFLPRFNQRFGVPAAQLGQAYRPISLELDLDSILCLKERRRVARDNTVQYRQRNLQLFPDADKVSYAGAYVEIQERLDGRTLACYQGKILTPQDAPPLAATLRAQAKDIPDYPAMWKEPPPPKPPRVRKGRKQSRKWVGPLAGEGNWFEDPLRKKIHSELTKAGLERARQAGKRVTTLKVEEREGFAEKFAPVLELLEKKSINRRQAAEKLGISGPTLKRVLDDRQAATWQAPAGDNERNALVAEGV
;
A
#
# COMPACT_ATOMS: atom_id res chain seq x y z
N MET A 1 27.48 -8.04 60.39
CA MET A 1 28.37 -7.85 59.25
C MET A 1 27.75 -8.52 58.05
N LYS A 2 27.38 -7.77 56.99
CA LYS A 2 26.92 -8.43 55.74
C LYS A 2 28.15 -9.09 55.10
N GLY A 3 28.13 -10.42 54.96
CA GLY A 3 29.21 -11.21 54.37
C GLY A 3 29.62 -10.68 53.01
N LEU A 4 30.91 -10.47 52.78
CA LEU A 4 31.46 -10.03 51.50
C LEU A 4 31.38 -11.22 50.52
N THR A 5 30.45 -11.15 49.53
CA THR A 5 30.35 -12.13 48.45
C THR A 5 31.19 -11.66 47.26
N LEU A 6 32.26 -12.37 46.93
CA LEU A 6 33.13 -12.03 45.79
C LEU A 6 32.49 -12.56 44.47
N THR A 7 32.59 -11.80 43.41
CA THR A 7 32.25 -12.29 42.06
C THR A 7 33.28 -13.28 41.56
N THR A 8 32.95 -14.15 40.58
CA THR A 8 33.89 -15.12 39.97
C THR A 8 35.24 -14.47 39.59
N LYS A 9 35.20 -13.26 39.01
CA LYS A 9 36.41 -12.53 38.65
C LYS A 9 37.25 -12.11 39.86
N GLU A 10 36.60 -11.71 40.94
CA GLU A 10 37.25 -11.36 42.22
C GLU A 10 37.79 -12.58 42.94
N GLN A 11 37.07 -13.72 42.89
CA GLN A 11 37.55 -15.01 43.42
C GLN A 11 38.78 -15.51 42.64
N ASN A 12 38.77 -15.43 41.31
CA ASN A 12 39.96 -15.76 40.51
C ASN A 12 41.15 -14.89 40.87
N ARG A 13 40.93 -13.59 41.09
CA ARG A 13 42.00 -12.67 41.57
C ARG A 13 42.52 -13.08 42.93
N LEU A 14 41.63 -13.46 43.86
CA LEU A 14 42.01 -13.91 45.18
C LEU A 14 42.91 -15.15 45.09
N GLN A 15 42.51 -16.16 44.33
CA GLN A 15 43.27 -17.38 44.13
C GLN A 15 44.64 -17.11 43.48
N THR A 16 44.67 -16.28 42.45
CA THR A 16 45.91 -15.91 41.76
C THR A 16 46.88 -15.16 42.70
N LEU A 17 46.39 -14.25 43.55
CA LEU A 17 47.20 -13.52 44.50
C LEU A 17 47.69 -14.38 45.66
N ASN A 18 46.89 -15.37 46.12
CA ASN A 18 47.34 -16.35 47.10
C ASN A 18 48.51 -17.16 46.54
N GLY A 19 48.43 -17.60 45.29
CA GLY A 19 49.54 -18.28 44.63
C GLY A 19 50.83 -17.44 44.50
N VAL A 20 50.68 -16.11 44.40
CA VAL A 20 51.86 -15.21 44.45
C VAL A 20 52.41 -15.10 45.87
N LEU A 21 51.57 -15.07 46.90
CA LEU A 21 51.98 -15.02 48.30
C LEU A 21 52.70 -16.29 48.72
N GLU A 22 52.22 -17.42 48.23
CA GLU A 22 52.78 -18.77 48.46
C GLU A 22 54.01 -19.06 47.60
N LYS A 23 54.47 -18.08 46.78
CA LYS A 23 55.61 -18.14 45.87
C LYS A 23 55.46 -19.18 44.72
N HIS A 24 54.23 -19.63 44.45
CA HIS A 24 53.94 -20.53 43.35
C HIS A 24 54.00 -19.84 41.98
N TRP A 25 53.72 -18.53 41.94
CA TRP A 25 53.64 -17.75 40.72
C TRP A 25 54.43 -16.44 40.82
N PRO A 26 55.25 -16.11 39.80
CA PRO A 26 55.82 -14.74 39.73
C PRO A 26 54.69 -13.76 39.40
N MET A 27 54.78 -12.51 39.90
CA MET A 27 53.76 -11.47 39.68
C MET A 27 53.53 -11.21 38.21
N ARG A 28 54.55 -11.33 37.36
CA ARG A 28 54.43 -11.15 35.90
C ARG A 28 53.43 -12.11 35.27
N GLU A 29 53.39 -13.35 35.70
CA GLU A 29 52.46 -14.37 35.22
C GLU A 29 51.08 -14.21 35.83
N ALA A 30 50.99 -13.95 37.13
CA ALA A 30 49.79 -13.61 37.85
C ALA A 30 49.05 -12.41 37.25
N ALA A 31 49.78 -11.36 36.85
CA ALA A 31 49.22 -10.20 36.19
C ALA A 31 48.59 -10.53 34.83
N LYS A 32 49.24 -11.43 34.04
CA LYS A 32 48.68 -11.93 32.79
C LYS A 32 47.35 -12.68 33.01
N VAL A 33 47.33 -13.57 33.98
CA VAL A 33 46.09 -14.35 34.37
C VAL A 33 44.99 -13.39 34.82
N MET A 34 45.32 -12.40 35.61
CA MET A 34 44.34 -11.38 36.05
C MET A 34 43.94 -10.38 34.98
N GLY A 35 44.62 -10.35 33.83
CA GLY A 35 44.38 -9.40 32.73
C GLY A 35 44.71 -7.95 33.11
N VAL A 36 45.77 -7.74 33.87
CA VAL A 36 46.23 -6.44 34.33
C VAL A 36 47.74 -6.27 34.05
N SER A 37 48.25 -5.00 34.11
CA SER A 37 49.70 -4.78 34.09
C SER A 37 50.34 -5.27 35.38
N GLU A 38 51.64 -5.65 35.32
CA GLU A 38 52.40 -6.09 36.48
C GLU A 38 52.37 -5.04 37.62
N ARG A 39 52.54 -3.74 37.28
CA ARG A 39 52.42 -2.61 38.22
C ARG A 39 51.05 -2.59 38.91
N GLN A 40 49.97 -2.86 38.15
CA GLN A 40 48.63 -2.94 38.72
C GLN A 40 48.46 -4.19 39.58
N GLY A 41 49.09 -5.32 39.22
CA GLY A 41 49.15 -6.53 40.04
C GLY A 41 49.76 -6.27 41.41
N TRP A 42 50.92 -5.62 41.46
CA TRP A 42 51.55 -5.24 42.72
C TRP A 42 50.68 -4.30 43.59
N ARG A 43 49.98 -3.34 42.95
CA ARG A 43 49.03 -2.45 43.68
C ARG A 43 47.89 -3.24 44.29
N ILE A 44 47.30 -4.18 43.54
CA ILE A 44 46.21 -5.02 44.05
C ILE A 44 46.70 -5.92 45.17
N LEU A 45 47.90 -6.48 45.06
CA LEU A 45 48.49 -7.31 46.12
C LEU A 45 48.78 -6.47 47.38
N ALA A 46 49.29 -5.27 47.26
CA ALA A 46 49.50 -4.38 48.40
C ALA A 46 48.20 -4.03 49.12
N ALA A 47 47.14 -3.73 48.37
CA ALA A 47 45.81 -3.49 48.92
C ALA A 47 45.23 -4.78 49.58
N TYR A 48 45.42 -5.93 48.95
CA TYR A 48 45.00 -7.22 49.53
C TYR A 48 45.71 -7.54 50.82
N ARG A 49 47.01 -7.30 50.92
CA ARG A 49 47.78 -7.47 52.19
C ARG A 49 47.29 -6.55 53.32
N LYS A 50 46.83 -5.34 52.98
CA LYS A 50 46.36 -4.39 53.96
C LYS A 50 44.93 -4.61 54.43
N GLU A 51 44.02 -4.92 53.51
CA GLU A 51 42.57 -4.90 53.73
C GLU A 51 41.92 -6.28 53.50
N GLY A 52 42.73 -7.31 53.19
CA GLY A 52 42.24 -8.65 52.94
C GLY A 52 41.38 -8.74 51.64
N ALA A 53 40.53 -9.73 51.60
CA ALA A 53 39.66 -10.01 50.45
C ALA A 53 38.71 -8.83 50.10
N ALA A 54 38.43 -7.95 51.02
CA ALA A 54 37.63 -6.77 50.81
C ALA A 54 38.21 -5.81 49.76
N ALA A 55 39.56 -5.71 49.72
CA ALA A 55 40.27 -4.86 48.73
C ALA A 55 40.11 -5.36 47.29
N LEU A 56 39.69 -6.61 47.04
CA LEU A 56 39.49 -7.20 45.72
C LEU A 56 38.11 -6.84 45.13
N ALA A 57 37.19 -6.41 45.98
CA ALA A 57 35.88 -5.95 45.53
C ALA A 57 36.02 -4.68 44.70
N HIS A 58 35.27 -4.59 43.61
CA HIS A 58 35.34 -3.38 42.75
C HIS A 58 34.92 -2.16 43.56
N GLY A 59 35.76 -1.10 43.58
CA GLY A 59 35.55 0.12 44.40
C GLY A 59 34.25 0.88 44.12
N ASN A 60 33.59 0.62 42.97
CA ASN A 60 32.30 1.19 42.66
C ASN A 60 31.12 0.27 43.06
N ARG A 61 31.38 -0.86 43.74
CA ARG A 61 30.31 -1.76 44.19
C ARG A 61 29.42 -1.03 45.21
N GLY A 62 28.11 -0.95 44.91
CA GLY A 62 27.14 -0.27 45.76
C GLY A 62 27.12 1.26 45.62
N ARG A 63 28.02 1.84 44.81
CA ARG A 63 27.99 3.29 44.56
C ARG A 63 26.83 3.64 43.64
N THR A 64 25.96 4.50 44.05
CA THR A 64 24.89 5.07 43.21
C THR A 64 25.54 6.04 42.21
N PRO A 65 25.37 5.81 40.88
CA PRO A 65 25.87 6.75 39.87
C PRO A 65 25.22 8.12 40.04
N ALA A 66 26.00 9.20 39.85
CA ALA A 66 25.50 10.58 39.99
C ALA A 66 24.36 10.90 38.99
N ASN A 67 24.31 10.20 37.84
CA ASN A 67 23.30 10.36 36.80
C ASN A 67 22.15 9.35 36.91
N ILE A 68 21.92 8.74 38.08
CA ILE A 68 20.80 7.84 38.28
C ILE A 68 19.49 8.61 38.25
N THR A 69 18.54 8.15 37.45
CA THR A 69 17.18 8.74 37.43
C THR A 69 16.55 8.57 38.83
N PRO A 70 15.96 9.60 39.44
CA PRO A 70 15.29 9.52 40.73
C PRO A 70 14.24 8.41 40.77
N LEU A 71 14.02 7.84 41.96
CA LEU A 71 13.07 6.72 42.11
C LEU A 71 11.66 7.14 41.73
N ASP A 72 11.20 8.28 42.25
CA ASP A 72 9.86 8.84 41.97
C ASP A 72 9.62 9.02 40.48
N THR A 73 10.64 9.57 39.77
CA THR A 73 10.57 9.73 38.29
C THR A 73 10.46 8.38 37.55
N ARG A 74 11.11 7.34 38.07
CA ARG A 74 11.02 6.00 37.49
C ARG A 74 9.64 5.38 37.68
N GLU A 75 9.13 5.47 38.90
CA GLU A 75 7.80 4.95 39.26
C GLU A 75 6.71 5.67 38.49
N GLN A 76 6.78 7.01 38.45
CA GLN A 76 5.86 7.83 37.65
C GLN A 76 5.89 7.46 36.18
N ALA A 77 7.07 7.30 35.58
CA ALA A 77 7.19 6.91 34.17
C ALA A 77 6.59 5.50 33.89
N VAL A 78 6.72 4.54 34.82
CA VAL A 78 6.12 3.21 34.69
C VAL A 78 4.60 3.25 34.85
N THR A 79 4.08 4.04 35.78
CA THR A 79 2.65 4.24 36.01
C THR A 79 1.99 4.86 34.77
N LEU A 80 2.55 5.96 34.28
CA LEU A 80 2.07 6.62 33.06
C LEU A 80 2.10 5.69 31.84
N ALA A 81 3.17 4.89 31.70
CA ALA A 81 3.28 3.92 30.61
C ALA A 81 2.20 2.82 30.67
N ARG A 82 1.74 2.44 31.87
CA ARG A 82 0.71 1.42 32.07
C ARG A 82 -0.69 1.97 31.88
N GLU A 83 -0.97 3.12 32.44
CA GLU A 83 -2.32 3.68 32.52
C GLU A 83 -2.67 4.55 31.31
N ARG A 84 -1.83 5.55 31.00
CA ARG A 84 -2.13 6.55 29.98
C ARG A 84 -1.55 6.22 28.60
N TYR A 85 -0.33 5.69 28.57
CA TYR A 85 0.44 5.47 27.35
C TYR A 85 0.56 3.97 26.99
N SER A 86 -0.44 3.17 27.34
CA SER A 86 -0.45 1.75 27.03
C SER A 86 -0.29 1.48 25.53
N GLY A 87 0.56 0.52 25.16
CA GLY A 87 0.78 0.15 23.74
C GLY A 87 1.64 1.12 22.94
N VAL A 88 2.15 2.21 23.53
CA VAL A 88 3.08 3.13 22.84
C VAL A 88 4.50 2.54 22.81
N ASN A 89 5.19 2.64 21.66
CA ASN A 89 6.58 2.20 21.58
C ASN A 89 7.50 3.05 22.48
N HIS A 90 8.55 2.44 23.06
CA HIS A 90 9.39 3.09 24.07
C HIS A 90 10.12 4.35 23.57
N THR A 91 10.33 4.50 22.26
CA THR A 91 10.94 5.72 21.70
C THR A 91 9.95 6.86 21.69
N HIS A 92 8.74 6.62 21.20
CA HIS A 92 7.66 7.60 21.19
C HIS A 92 7.24 7.96 22.62
N LEU A 93 7.19 6.98 23.52
CA LEU A 93 6.86 7.20 24.90
C LEU A 93 7.88 8.13 25.60
N ALA A 94 9.18 7.98 25.34
CA ALA A 94 10.19 8.89 25.92
C ALA A 94 9.96 10.35 25.48
N GLU A 95 9.46 10.55 24.26
CA GLU A 95 9.12 11.85 23.72
C GLU A 95 7.86 12.42 24.37
N LEU A 96 6.80 11.62 24.44
CA LEU A 96 5.54 12.02 25.09
C LEU A 96 5.72 12.36 26.57
N LEU A 97 6.56 11.60 27.29
CA LEU A 97 6.89 11.90 28.68
C LEU A 97 7.62 13.24 28.81
N ALA A 98 8.54 13.56 27.89
CA ALA A 98 9.25 14.83 27.89
C ALA A 98 8.33 16.00 27.49
N GLU A 99 7.50 15.83 26.45
CA GLU A 99 6.66 16.88 25.88
C GLU A 99 5.41 17.18 26.72
N ARG A 100 4.78 16.14 27.28
CA ARG A 100 3.47 16.28 27.97
C ARG A 100 3.55 16.22 29.48
N GLU A 101 4.53 15.49 30.02
CA GLU A 101 4.66 15.26 31.47
C GLU A 101 5.90 15.95 32.08
N GLY A 102 6.72 16.59 31.23
CA GLY A 102 7.97 17.23 31.70
C GLY A 102 9.04 16.24 32.19
N ILE A 103 8.85 14.94 31.96
CA ILE A 103 9.72 13.86 32.44
C ILE A 103 10.78 13.54 31.39
N THR A 104 12.02 14.00 31.60
CA THR A 104 13.12 13.72 30.67
C THR A 104 13.89 12.47 31.10
N ILE A 105 13.69 11.36 30.35
CA ILE A 105 14.39 10.08 30.55
C ILE A 105 14.97 9.63 29.22
N SER A 106 16.25 9.16 29.25
CA SER A 106 16.83 8.59 28.03
C SER A 106 16.05 7.35 27.57
N ARG A 107 15.93 7.17 26.24
CA ARG A 107 15.28 5.99 25.65
C ARG A 107 15.81 4.66 26.21
N SER A 108 17.13 4.57 26.41
CA SER A 108 17.76 3.34 26.91
C SER A 108 17.41 3.07 28.38
N THR A 109 17.32 4.12 29.20
CA THR A 109 16.90 3.99 30.61
C THR A 109 15.41 3.62 30.68
N LEU A 110 14.55 4.33 29.97
CA LEU A 110 13.11 4.04 29.91
C LEU A 110 12.85 2.60 29.46
N ARG A 111 13.53 2.16 28.39
CA ARG A 111 13.40 0.77 27.92
C ARG A 111 13.75 -0.25 29.00
N ARG A 112 14.83 -0.05 29.75
CA ARG A 112 15.22 -0.97 30.83
C ARG A 112 14.20 -0.99 31.95
N LEU A 113 13.69 0.17 32.34
CA LEU A 113 12.66 0.31 33.36
C LEU A 113 11.38 -0.42 32.98
N LEU A 114 10.88 -0.18 31.75
CA LEU A 114 9.64 -0.78 31.26
C LEU A 114 9.75 -2.29 31.09
N ILE A 115 10.88 -2.80 30.57
CA ILE A 115 11.12 -4.26 30.48
C ILE A 115 11.15 -4.87 31.88
N GLY A 116 11.83 -4.23 32.84
CA GLY A 116 11.86 -4.66 34.25
C GLY A 116 10.48 -4.65 34.92
N ALA A 117 9.59 -3.75 34.51
CA ALA A 117 8.20 -3.67 34.95
C ALA A 117 7.22 -4.58 34.19
N GLY A 118 7.71 -5.46 33.29
CA GLY A 118 6.88 -6.37 32.49
C GLY A 118 6.15 -5.69 31.31
N LEU A 119 6.57 -4.50 30.90
CA LEU A 119 6.00 -3.73 29.78
C LEU A 119 6.95 -3.75 28.57
N PRO A 120 6.95 -4.81 27.74
CA PRO A 120 7.79 -4.87 26.55
C PRO A 120 7.30 -3.89 25.48
N SER A 121 8.22 -3.44 24.60
CA SER A 121 7.80 -2.63 23.46
C SER A 121 6.92 -3.42 22.50
N PRO A 122 5.76 -2.87 22.05
CA PRO A 122 4.87 -3.55 21.12
C PRO A 122 5.54 -3.79 19.76
N ARG A 123 6.50 -2.96 19.40
CA ARG A 123 7.24 -3.08 18.14
C ARG A 123 8.42 -4.03 18.28
N ARG A 124 8.34 -5.18 17.60
CA ARG A 124 9.49 -6.11 17.48
C ARG A 124 10.44 -5.62 16.40
N GLY A 125 11.74 -5.61 16.71
CA GLY A 125 12.79 -5.37 15.72
C GLY A 125 12.78 -6.48 14.65
N ARG A 126 12.88 -6.10 13.37
CA ARG A 126 13.09 -7.06 12.29
C ARG A 126 14.58 -7.35 12.17
N SER A 127 14.95 -8.57 11.77
CA SER A 127 16.33 -8.92 11.45
C SER A 127 16.90 -8.00 10.38
N PRO A 128 18.18 -7.61 10.48
CA PRO A 128 18.84 -6.83 9.44
C PRO A 128 18.76 -7.57 8.09
N ARG A 129 18.35 -6.86 7.04
CA ARG A 129 18.40 -7.36 5.67
C ARG A 129 19.25 -6.41 4.84
N HIS A 130 20.05 -6.95 3.94
CA HIS A 130 20.76 -6.12 2.98
C HIS A 130 19.74 -5.41 2.08
N ARG A 131 19.86 -4.10 1.96
CA ARG A 131 19.03 -3.26 1.10
C ARG A 131 19.90 -2.21 0.43
N CYS A 132 19.78 -2.09 -0.88
CA CYS A 132 20.36 -0.97 -1.59
C CYS A 132 19.49 0.29 -1.35
N ARG A 133 20.16 1.39 -1.01
CA ARG A 133 19.46 2.68 -0.84
C ARG A 133 19.52 3.44 -2.16
N ARG A 134 18.34 3.82 -2.69
CA ARG A 134 18.28 4.81 -3.77
C ARG A 134 18.71 6.18 -3.22
N GLN A 135 19.51 6.90 -4.00
CA GLN A 135 19.89 8.26 -3.67
C GLN A 135 18.65 9.17 -3.59
N ARG A 136 18.66 10.16 -2.71
CA ARG A 136 17.60 11.15 -2.60
C ARG A 136 17.65 12.10 -3.80
N MET A 137 16.51 12.70 -4.15
CA MET A 137 16.52 13.86 -5.02
C MET A 137 17.30 14.99 -4.35
N PRO A 138 18.03 15.81 -5.13
CA PRO A 138 18.90 16.82 -4.54
C PRO A 138 18.12 17.98 -3.92
N GLN A 139 16.90 18.29 -4.38
CA GLN A 139 16.16 19.49 -4.01
C GLN A 139 14.71 19.17 -3.68
N GLU A 140 14.15 19.89 -2.71
CA GLU A 140 12.74 19.79 -2.32
C GLU A 140 11.80 20.12 -3.48
N GLY A 141 10.69 19.39 -3.61
CA GLY A 141 9.71 19.58 -4.69
C GLY A 141 10.07 18.91 -6.02
N MET A 142 11.25 18.29 -6.13
CA MET A 142 11.61 17.55 -7.34
C MET A 142 10.81 16.27 -7.52
N LEU A 143 10.49 15.56 -6.42
CA LEU A 143 9.75 14.31 -6.49
C LEU A 143 8.96 14.09 -5.20
N LEU A 144 7.65 13.98 -5.32
CA LEU A 144 6.76 13.55 -4.25
C LEU A 144 6.41 12.07 -4.39
N GLN A 145 6.57 11.29 -3.35
CA GLN A 145 6.08 9.91 -3.31
C GLN A 145 4.69 9.91 -2.66
N LEU A 146 3.69 9.39 -3.39
CA LEU A 146 2.32 9.27 -2.92
C LEU A 146 2.00 7.83 -2.54
N ASP A 147 1.22 7.68 -1.47
CA ASP A 147 0.75 6.37 -1.01
C ASP A 147 -0.53 6.49 -0.20
N GLY A 148 -1.40 5.48 -0.32
CA GLY A 148 -2.55 5.29 0.54
C GLY A 148 -2.26 4.24 1.62
N SER A 149 -2.70 4.48 2.85
CA SER A 149 -2.55 3.50 3.94
C SER A 149 -3.89 3.23 4.58
N HIS A 150 -4.55 2.13 4.19
CA HIS A 150 -5.78 1.67 4.81
C HIS A 150 -5.46 0.93 6.12
N HIS A 151 -5.99 1.41 7.25
CA HIS A 151 -5.64 0.88 8.57
C HIS A 151 -6.74 1.17 9.60
N ALA A 152 -6.72 0.42 10.74
CA ALA A 152 -7.55 0.70 11.91
C ALA A 152 -6.99 1.89 12.70
N TRP A 153 -7.02 3.09 12.12
CA TRP A 153 -6.41 4.28 12.71
C TRP A 153 -7.01 4.65 14.06
N LEU A 154 -8.31 4.43 14.24
CA LEU A 154 -9.03 4.68 15.49
C LEU A 154 -9.10 3.44 16.40
N GLU A 155 -8.44 2.35 16.04
CA GLU A 155 -8.54 1.08 16.76
C GLU A 155 -10.02 0.63 16.88
N ASN A 156 -10.55 0.46 18.08
CA ASN A 156 -11.95 0.08 18.32
C ASN A 156 -12.92 1.29 18.46
N ARG A 157 -12.42 2.54 18.31
CA ARG A 157 -13.19 3.76 18.49
C ARG A 157 -13.92 4.23 17.23
N GLY A 158 -13.63 3.64 16.08
CA GLY A 158 -14.23 4.02 14.82
C GLY A 158 -13.93 3.03 13.69
N PRO A 159 -14.42 3.33 12.47
CA PRO A 159 -14.21 2.48 11.30
C PRO A 159 -12.77 2.52 10.81
N TRP A 160 -12.43 1.58 9.93
CA TRP A 160 -11.23 1.62 9.13
C TRP A 160 -11.34 2.70 8.07
N PHE A 161 -10.28 3.42 7.83
CA PHE A 161 -10.19 4.44 6.78
C PHE A 161 -8.77 4.59 6.26
N THR A 162 -8.60 5.40 5.24
CA THR A 162 -7.33 5.51 4.52
C THR A 162 -6.65 6.84 4.81
N LEU A 163 -5.36 6.78 5.17
CA LEU A 163 -4.46 7.93 5.18
C LEU A 163 -3.86 8.10 3.79
N PHE A 164 -4.07 9.25 3.18
CA PHE A 164 -3.37 9.69 1.99
C PHE A 164 -2.12 10.46 2.42
N LEU A 165 -0.98 10.05 1.92
CA LEU A 165 0.31 10.60 2.32
C LEU A 165 1.13 11.01 1.10
N ALA A 166 1.68 12.23 1.12
CA ALA A 166 2.72 12.67 0.21
C ALA A 166 4.00 12.93 0.99
N ILE A 167 5.10 12.31 0.59
CA ILE A 167 6.41 12.54 1.18
C ILE A 167 7.38 13.09 0.14
N ASP A 168 8.09 14.15 0.48
CA ASP A 168 9.15 14.69 -0.37
C ASP A 168 10.37 13.78 -0.36
N ASP A 169 10.88 13.44 -1.52
CA ASP A 169 11.99 12.49 -1.68
C ASP A 169 13.32 13.05 -1.18
N ALA A 170 13.54 14.36 -1.33
CA ALA A 170 14.79 15.01 -0.92
C ALA A 170 14.87 15.15 0.59
N THR A 171 13.85 15.71 1.20
CA THR A 171 13.82 16.06 2.61
C THR A 171 13.23 14.98 3.51
N GLY A 172 12.35 14.15 2.99
CA GLY A 172 11.56 13.21 3.79
C GLY A 172 10.48 13.90 4.62
N THR A 173 10.19 15.16 4.38
CA THR A 173 9.07 15.88 4.97
C THR A 173 7.77 15.49 4.28
N VAL A 174 6.67 15.66 4.99
CA VAL A 174 5.30 15.44 4.51
C VAL A 174 4.66 16.81 4.33
N PRO A 175 4.56 17.34 3.09
CA PRO A 175 3.95 18.65 2.85
C PRO A 175 2.48 18.66 3.20
N TYR A 176 1.78 17.55 2.95
CA TYR A 176 0.39 17.36 3.34
C TYR A 176 0.02 15.88 3.45
N ALA A 177 -0.97 15.59 4.27
CA ALA A 177 -1.64 14.30 4.40
C ALA A 177 -3.10 14.52 4.85
N LEU A 178 -3.98 13.58 4.52
CA LEU A 178 -5.39 13.64 4.93
C LEU A 178 -5.97 12.24 5.10
N PHE A 179 -7.00 12.13 5.92
CA PHE A 179 -7.81 10.93 6.07
C PHE A 179 -9.10 11.02 5.26
N ARG A 180 -9.46 9.92 4.59
CA ARG A 180 -10.76 9.73 3.93
C ARG A 180 -11.24 8.30 4.15
N GLU A 181 -12.54 8.06 3.96
CA GLU A 181 -13.16 6.75 4.18
C GLU A 181 -12.51 5.63 3.38
N ARG A 182 -12.17 5.90 2.12
CA ARG A 182 -11.58 4.94 1.19
C ARG A 182 -10.57 5.60 0.27
N GLU A 183 -9.74 4.79 -0.34
CA GLU A 183 -8.80 5.23 -1.35
C GLU A 183 -9.52 5.46 -2.68
N ASP A 184 -9.45 6.69 -3.19
CA ASP A 184 -10.05 7.10 -4.45
C ASP A 184 -9.23 8.20 -5.14
N THR A 185 -9.54 8.44 -6.41
CA THR A 185 -8.88 9.48 -7.21
C THR A 185 -9.13 10.89 -6.66
N LEU A 186 -10.32 11.15 -6.10
CA LEU A 186 -10.64 12.48 -5.53
C LEU A 186 -9.79 12.77 -4.30
N GLY A 187 -9.47 11.77 -3.48
CA GLY A 187 -8.57 11.94 -2.34
C GLY A 187 -7.15 12.34 -2.78
N TYR A 188 -6.64 11.75 -3.84
CA TYR A 188 -5.34 12.16 -4.40
C TYR A 188 -5.39 13.53 -5.07
N PHE A 189 -6.50 13.92 -5.66
CA PHE A 189 -6.69 15.28 -6.15
C PHE A 189 -6.72 16.31 -5.02
N GLU A 190 -7.43 16.03 -3.94
CA GLU A 190 -7.46 16.87 -2.75
C GLU A 190 -6.07 17.01 -2.10
N LEU A 191 -5.34 15.88 -1.98
CA LEU A 191 -3.95 15.86 -1.51
C LEU A 191 -3.07 16.75 -2.39
N LEU A 192 -3.11 16.54 -3.70
CA LEU A 192 -2.25 17.25 -4.65
C LEU A 192 -2.62 18.73 -4.74
N LYS A 193 -3.93 19.06 -4.76
CA LYS A 193 -4.41 20.44 -4.75
C LYS A 193 -3.87 21.22 -3.55
N THR A 194 -4.02 20.65 -2.36
CA THR A 194 -3.55 21.30 -1.13
C THR A 194 -2.04 21.50 -1.11
N ILE A 195 -1.27 20.54 -1.67
CA ILE A 195 0.18 20.68 -1.80
C ILE A 195 0.51 21.79 -2.80
N ILE A 196 -0.16 21.83 -3.95
CA ILE A 196 0.07 22.86 -4.97
C ILE A 196 -0.26 24.23 -4.42
N ASP A 197 -1.39 24.40 -3.74
CA ASP A 197 -1.81 25.67 -3.15
C ASP A 197 -0.80 26.21 -2.10
N ARG A 198 -0.11 25.30 -1.38
CA ARG A 198 0.85 25.68 -0.32
C ARG A 198 2.28 25.84 -0.80
N CYS A 199 2.73 24.96 -1.67
CA CYS A 199 4.14 24.81 -2.02
C CYS A 199 4.41 25.13 -3.50
N GLY A 200 3.39 25.06 -4.36
CA GLY A 200 3.52 25.11 -5.80
C GLY A 200 3.49 23.73 -6.47
N ILE A 201 3.64 23.71 -7.79
CA ILE A 201 3.53 22.49 -8.61
C ILE A 201 4.83 21.70 -8.55
N PRO A 202 4.85 20.45 -8.05
CA PRO A 202 6.06 19.60 -8.00
C PRO A 202 6.51 19.23 -9.42
N LEU A 203 7.80 18.93 -9.60
CA LEU A 203 8.32 18.49 -10.89
C LEU A 203 7.89 17.07 -11.24
N GLY A 204 7.80 16.17 -10.25
CA GLY A 204 7.44 14.80 -10.45
C GLY A 204 6.67 14.19 -9.29
N VAL A 205 5.88 13.18 -9.60
CA VAL A 205 5.12 12.36 -8.64
C VAL A 205 5.46 10.89 -8.87
N TYR A 206 5.70 10.18 -7.79
CA TYR A 206 6.05 8.76 -7.75
C TYR A 206 4.95 7.96 -7.07
N THR A 207 4.33 7.01 -7.79
CA THR A 207 3.23 6.18 -7.31
C THR A 207 3.52 4.70 -7.53
N ASP A 208 2.68 3.82 -6.98
CA ASP A 208 2.67 2.40 -7.36
C ASP A 208 1.88 2.16 -8.64
N ARG A 209 1.57 0.87 -8.88
CA ARG A 209 0.79 0.40 -10.02
C ARG A 209 -0.69 0.19 -9.69
N ASP A 210 -1.20 0.86 -8.66
CA ASP A 210 -2.64 0.81 -8.42
C ASP A 210 -3.43 1.34 -9.62
N SER A 211 -4.65 0.85 -9.78
CA SER A 211 -5.55 1.19 -10.88
C SER A 211 -5.91 2.68 -10.96
N ILE A 212 -5.79 3.41 -9.87
CA ILE A 212 -5.94 4.88 -9.80
C ILE A 212 -4.85 5.57 -10.63
N PHE A 213 -3.63 5.03 -10.60
CA PHE A 213 -2.45 5.63 -11.20
C PHE A 213 -2.09 5.04 -12.55
N HIS A 214 -2.36 3.75 -12.75
CA HIS A 214 -1.89 3.01 -13.91
C HIS A 214 -2.90 2.01 -14.42
N VAL A 215 -3.04 1.94 -15.75
CA VAL A 215 -3.82 0.90 -16.42
C VAL A 215 -2.86 -0.13 -17.00
N GLU A 216 -2.87 -1.34 -16.44
CA GLU A 216 -2.06 -2.45 -16.90
C GLU A 216 -2.66 -3.06 -18.19
N ARG A 217 -2.48 -2.39 -19.32
CA ARG A 217 -2.82 -2.92 -20.63
C ARG A 217 -1.61 -2.85 -21.54
N SER A 218 -1.21 -4.00 -22.06
CA SER A 218 -0.29 -4.08 -23.20
C SER A 218 -0.90 -3.36 -24.38
N LEU A 219 -0.05 -2.80 -25.25
CA LEU A 219 -0.46 -2.30 -26.56
C LEU A 219 -1.26 -3.40 -27.30
N ILE A 220 -2.57 -3.27 -27.33
CA ILE A 220 -3.43 -4.11 -28.15
C ILE A 220 -3.64 -3.36 -29.45
N ASN A 221 -3.18 -3.93 -30.56
CA ASN A 221 -3.28 -3.35 -31.91
C ASN A 221 -2.63 -1.96 -32.10
N GLY A 222 -1.53 -1.68 -31.40
CA GLY A 222 -0.81 -0.40 -31.53
C GLY A 222 -1.47 0.81 -30.84
N ILE A 223 -2.55 0.60 -30.09
CA ILE A 223 -3.24 1.67 -29.36
C ILE A 223 -2.61 1.77 -27.96
N SER A 224 -2.16 2.98 -27.61
CA SER A 224 -1.66 3.26 -26.25
C SER A 224 -2.75 2.99 -25.21
N PRO A 225 -2.40 2.47 -24.01
CA PRO A 225 -3.37 2.26 -22.94
C PRO A 225 -4.05 3.58 -22.56
N PRO A 226 -5.34 3.54 -22.17
CA PRO A 226 -6.04 4.73 -21.73
C PRO A 226 -5.35 5.32 -20.49
N ILE A 227 -5.30 6.63 -20.43
CA ILE A 227 -4.72 7.36 -19.31
C ILE A 227 -5.75 7.40 -18.20
N THR A 228 -5.31 7.15 -16.96
CA THR A 228 -6.17 7.31 -15.77
C THR A 228 -6.53 8.79 -15.56
N GLN A 229 -7.58 9.06 -14.78
CA GLN A 229 -7.96 10.42 -14.42
C GLN A 229 -6.83 11.15 -13.68
N PHE A 230 -6.11 10.44 -12.81
CA PHE A 230 -4.94 10.98 -12.12
C PHE A 230 -3.80 11.28 -13.11
N GLY A 231 -3.45 10.35 -13.99
CA GLY A 231 -2.43 10.56 -15.02
C GLY A 231 -2.77 11.69 -15.99
N ARG A 232 -4.07 11.90 -16.32
CA ARG A 232 -4.54 13.05 -17.10
C ARG A 232 -4.24 14.35 -16.37
N ALA A 233 -4.62 14.46 -15.09
CA ALA A 233 -4.40 15.67 -14.31
C ALA A 233 -2.91 16.02 -14.17
N LEU A 234 -2.05 15.02 -13.92
CA LEU A 234 -0.60 15.24 -13.89
C LEU A 234 -0.06 15.77 -15.21
N ARG A 235 -0.57 15.25 -16.34
CA ARG A 235 -0.17 15.74 -17.67
C ARG A 235 -0.63 17.18 -17.91
N GLU A 236 -1.87 17.53 -17.56
CA GLU A 236 -2.38 18.89 -17.67
C GLU A 236 -1.57 19.88 -16.81
N LEU A 237 -1.08 19.44 -15.65
CA LEU A 237 -0.20 20.21 -14.77
C LEU A 237 1.28 20.21 -15.20
N GLY A 238 1.65 19.43 -16.21
CA GLY A 238 3.04 19.25 -16.62
C GLY A 238 3.91 18.59 -15.55
N ILE A 239 3.34 17.72 -14.72
CA ILE A 239 4.02 16.95 -13.68
C ILE A 239 4.47 15.61 -14.25
N THR A 240 5.74 15.26 -14.08
CA THR A 240 6.27 13.95 -14.50
C THR A 240 5.72 12.85 -13.62
N HIS A 241 5.03 11.87 -14.21
CA HIS A 241 4.53 10.72 -13.51
C HIS A 241 5.53 9.55 -13.58
N VAL A 242 6.04 9.12 -12.44
CA VAL A 242 6.96 7.99 -12.32
C VAL A 242 6.24 6.85 -11.59
N ILE A 243 6.11 5.71 -12.26
CA ILE A 243 5.44 4.53 -11.70
C ILE A 243 6.49 3.56 -11.16
N ALA A 244 6.31 3.11 -9.93
CA ALA A 244 7.21 2.15 -9.27
C ALA A 244 7.19 0.79 -9.98
N HIS A 245 8.37 0.31 -10.35
CA HIS A 245 8.54 -1.04 -10.91
C HIS A 245 8.81 -2.10 -9.83
N SER A 246 9.20 -1.70 -8.63
CA SER A 246 9.45 -2.61 -7.51
C SER A 246 9.04 -1.98 -6.17
N PRO A 247 8.67 -2.80 -5.17
CA PRO A 247 8.35 -2.32 -3.82
C PRO A 247 9.51 -1.54 -3.16
N GLU A 248 10.77 -1.96 -3.40
CA GLU A 248 11.94 -1.31 -2.81
C GLU A 248 12.08 0.15 -3.24
N ALA A 249 11.56 0.49 -4.42
CA ALA A 249 11.60 1.84 -4.95
C ALA A 249 10.75 2.84 -4.14
N LYS A 250 9.67 2.38 -3.46
CA LYS A 250 8.79 3.17 -2.57
C LYS A 250 9.23 3.18 -1.10
N GLY A 251 10.39 2.65 -0.75
CA GLY A 251 10.83 2.44 0.63
C GLY A 251 10.88 3.68 1.54
N ARG A 252 10.71 4.91 1.03
CA ARG A 252 10.58 6.13 1.86
C ARG A 252 9.15 6.32 2.35
N VAL A 253 8.18 6.29 1.46
CA VAL A 253 6.78 6.43 1.84
C VAL A 253 6.31 5.25 2.68
N GLU A 254 6.76 4.01 2.39
CA GLU A 254 6.46 2.84 3.23
C GLU A 254 6.98 3.00 4.67
N ARG A 255 8.20 3.56 4.83
CA ARG A 255 8.73 3.86 6.18
C ARG A 255 7.99 4.97 6.86
N ALA A 256 7.56 5.99 6.13
CA ALA A 256 6.71 7.05 6.66
C ALA A 256 5.39 6.45 7.14
N ASN A 257 4.68 5.68 6.31
CA ASN A 257 3.44 4.98 6.70
C ASN A 257 3.64 4.12 7.95
N GLY A 258 4.73 3.32 8.00
CA GLY A 258 5.05 2.54 9.20
C GLY A 258 5.32 3.39 10.44
N THR A 259 5.82 4.63 10.29
CA THR A 259 6.01 5.57 11.41
C THR A 259 4.70 6.22 11.81
N PHE A 260 3.84 6.56 10.85
CA PHE A 260 2.49 7.07 11.12
C PHE A 260 1.65 6.02 11.84
N GLN A 261 1.60 4.79 11.35
CA GLN A 261 0.88 3.69 12.02
C GLN A 261 1.35 3.46 13.45
N ASP A 262 2.67 3.60 13.70
CA ASP A 262 3.26 3.40 15.03
C ASP A 262 3.00 4.58 15.99
N ARG A 263 2.92 5.82 15.47
CA ARG A 263 2.86 7.03 16.31
C ARG A 263 1.50 7.71 16.27
N LEU A 264 0.93 7.90 15.08
CA LEU A 264 -0.31 8.65 14.92
C LEU A 264 -1.50 7.91 15.55
N VAL A 265 -1.53 6.57 15.51
CA VAL A 265 -2.56 5.78 16.21
C VAL A 265 -2.56 6.09 17.72
N ALA A 266 -1.38 6.23 18.33
CA ALA A 266 -1.27 6.60 19.74
C ALA A 266 -1.74 8.06 19.99
N GLU A 267 -1.39 9.00 19.11
CA GLU A 267 -1.84 10.39 19.19
C GLU A 267 -3.35 10.51 19.04
N LEU A 268 -3.95 9.78 18.08
CA LEU A 268 -5.41 9.71 17.88
C LEU A 268 -6.12 9.11 19.11
N ARG A 269 -5.50 8.12 19.77
CA ARG A 269 -6.02 7.55 21.01
C ARG A 269 -5.98 8.55 22.16
N LEU A 270 -4.88 9.26 22.31
CA LEU A 270 -4.69 10.25 23.36
C LEU A 270 -5.58 11.49 23.17
N ALA A 271 -6.00 11.77 21.94
CA ALA A 271 -6.95 12.81 21.60
C ALA A 271 -8.41 12.31 21.60
N GLU A 272 -8.63 11.02 21.93
CA GLU A 272 -9.96 10.36 21.95
C GLU A 272 -10.72 10.50 20.62
N ALA A 273 -10.01 10.69 19.52
CA ALA A 273 -10.61 10.83 18.19
C ALA A 273 -11.45 9.61 17.83
N SER A 274 -12.68 9.83 17.35
CA SER A 274 -13.69 8.83 17.00
C SER A 274 -14.23 8.99 15.57
N SER A 275 -13.91 10.10 14.92
CA SER A 275 -14.33 10.44 13.56
C SER A 275 -13.16 10.82 12.66
N ILE A 276 -13.37 10.74 11.32
CA ILE A 276 -12.39 11.17 10.32
C ILE A 276 -12.07 12.67 10.46
N SER A 277 -13.06 13.48 10.80
CA SER A 277 -12.89 14.93 11.01
C SER A 277 -11.92 15.22 12.16
N GLU A 278 -12.14 14.56 13.31
CA GLU A 278 -11.25 14.67 14.47
C GLU A 278 -9.86 14.12 14.16
N ALA A 279 -9.78 12.98 13.45
CA ALA A 279 -8.52 12.41 13.01
C ALA A 279 -7.74 13.38 12.12
N ASN A 280 -8.41 14.08 11.19
CA ASN A 280 -7.78 15.11 10.37
C ASN A 280 -7.31 16.32 11.18
N SER A 281 -8.01 16.67 12.26
CA SER A 281 -7.56 17.73 13.17
C SER A 281 -6.26 17.34 13.88
N VAL A 282 -6.23 16.14 14.48
CA VAL A 282 -5.01 15.61 15.13
C VAL A 282 -3.87 15.48 14.13
N LEU A 283 -4.14 15.06 12.90
CA LEU A 283 -3.14 14.93 11.85
C LEU A 283 -2.49 16.29 11.51
N ARG A 284 -3.28 17.37 11.43
CA ARG A 284 -2.76 18.72 11.19
C ARG A 284 -1.75 19.16 12.24
N ASP A 285 -2.00 18.84 13.51
CA ASP A 285 -1.09 19.17 14.60
C ASP A 285 0.11 18.23 14.68
N PHE A 286 -0.04 17.01 14.20
CA PHE A 286 1.01 16.00 14.17
C PHE A 286 2.04 16.25 13.06
N LEU A 287 1.63 16.71 11.88
CA LEU A 287 2.51 16.87 10.71
C LEU A 287 3.73 17.80 10.95
N PRO A 288 3.58 19.00 11.55
CA PRO A 288 4.74 19.87 11.83
C PRO A 288 5.76 19.19 12.74
N ARG A 289 5.29 18.52 13.80
CA ARG A 289 6.15 17.77 14.75
C ARG A 289 6.86 16.60 14.06
N PHE A 290 6.14 15.89 13.20
CA PHE A 290 6.72 14.83 12.38
C PHE A 290 7.82 15.38 11.47
N ASN A 291 7.55 16.45 10.73
CA ASN A 291 8.49 17.05 9.78
C ASN A 291 9.74 17.59 10.49
N GLN A 292 9.59 18.27 11.61
CA GLN A 292 10.71 18.74 12.43
C GLN A 292 11.60 17.59 12.89
N ARG A 293 11.01 16.45 13.24
CA ARG A 293 11.74 15.32 13.81
C ARG A 293 12.38 14.40 12.79
N PHE A 294 11.72 14.16 11.68
CA PHE A 294 12.11 13.16 10.67
C PHE A 294 12.60 13.77 9.37
N GLY A 295 12.33 15.04 9.16
CA GLY A 295 12.86 15.78 8.03
C GLY A 295 14.37 15.91 8.10
N VAL A 296 15.00 15.92 6.93
CA VAL A 296 16.45 16.17 6.77
C VAL A 296 16.63 17.30 5.77
N PRO A 297 17.70 18.08 5.87
CA PRO A 297 17.97 19.12 4.87
C PRO A 297 18.18 18.49 3.48
N ALA A 298 17.70 19.17 2.44
CA ALA A 298 17.98 18.80 1.07
C ALA A 298 19.47 19.00 0.74
N ALA A 299 19.98 18.26 -0.23
CA ALA A 299 21.38 18.38 -0.66
C ALA A 299 21.68 19.72 -1.34
N GLN A 300 20.68 20.32 -2.00
CA GLN A 300 20.76 21.63 -2.64
C GLN A 300 19.74 22.57 -1.99
N LEU A 301 20.15 23.81 -1.81
CA LEU A 301 19.29 24.88 -1.27
C LEU A 301 18.20 25.27 -2.28
N GLY A 302 17.10 25.81 -1.76
CA GLY A 302 15.94 26.23 -2.52
C GLY A 302 14.96 25.12 -2.77
N GLN A 303 13.88 25.45 -3.48
CA GLN A 303 12.76 24.55 -3.81
C GLN A 303 12.61 24.46 -5.32
N ALA A 304 12.27 23.26 -5.81
CA ALA A 304 12.03 22.99 -7.22
C ALA A 304 10.54 23.06 -7.60
N TYR A 305 9.68 23.45 -6.67
CA TYR A 305 8.27 23.71 -6.98
C TYR A 305 8.13 24.83 -7.98
N ARG A 306 7.26 24.64 -8.98
CA ARG A 306 6.94 25.67 -9.97
C ARG A 306 5.80 26.55 -9.46
N PRO A 307 5.83 27.86 -9.70
CA PRO A 307 4.72 28.75 -9.34
C PRO A 307 3.44 28.38 -10.11
N ILE A 308 2.29 28.66 -9.51
CA ILE A 308 0.99 28.50 -10.15
C ILE A 308 0.78 29.71 -11.08
N SER A 309 0.50 29.46 -12.37
CA SER A 309 0.09 30.53 -13.30
C SER A 309 -1.31 31.02 -12.94
N LEU A 310 -1.55 32.31 -13.06
CA LEU A 310 -2.88 32.92 -12.83
C LEU A 310 -3.96 32.39 -13.78
N GLU A 311 -3.56 31.87 -14.95
CA GLU A 311 -4.47 31.29 -15.94
C GLU A 311 -4.85 29.84 -15.64
N LEU A 312 -4.21 29.21 -14.65
CA LEU A 312 -4.39 27.81 -14.35
C LEU A 312 -5.56 27.57 -13.39
N ASP A 313 -6.67 27.04 -13.90
CA ASP A 313 -7.81 26.60 -13.07
C ASP A 313 -7.57 25.19 -12.51
N LEU A 314 -7.01 25.13 -11.29
CA LEU A 314 -6.75 23.86 -10.60
C LEU A 314 -8.02 23.03 -10.38
N ASP A 315 -9.17 23.68 -10.15
CA ASP A 315 -10.44 22.99 -9.93
C ASP A 315 -10.95 22.31 -11.20
N SER A 316 -10.64 22.87 -12.37
CA SER A 316 -10.97 22.24 -13.64
C SER A 316 -10.03 21.10 -14.02
N ILE A 317 -8.81 21.10 -13.48
CA ILE A 317 -7.81 20.07 -13.75
C ILE A 317 -7.95 18.92 -12.77
N LEU A 318 -8.00 19.23 -11.47
CA LEU A 318 -8.09 18.25 -10.37
C LEU A 318 -9.55 17.87 -10.08
N CYS A 319 -10.23 17.37 -11.10
CA CYS A 319 -11.61 16.90 -11.06
C CYS A 319 -11.74 15.61 -11.89
N LEU A 320 -12.81 14.87 -11.72
CA LEU A 320 -13.13 13.75 -12.61
C LEU A 320 -13.76 14.29 -13.88
N LYS A 321 -13.23 13.92 -15.04
CA LYS A 321 -13.71 14.35 -16.36
C LYS A 321 -14.26 13.17 -17.14
N GLU A 322 -15.49 13.29 -17.63
CA GLU A 322 -16.08 12.31 -18.53
C GLU A 322 -16.72 12.98 -19.75
N ARG A 323 -16.35 12.49 -20.93
CA ARG A 323 -16.99 12.93 -22.17
C ARG A 323 -18.31 12.22 -22.37
N ARG A 324 -19.41 12.97 -22.47
CA ARG A 324 -20.77 12.45 -22.62
C ARG A 324 -21.47 13.10 -23.83
N ARG A 325 -22.34 12.33 -24.48
CA ARG A 325 -23.18 12.86 -25.55
C ARG A 325 -24.48 13.38 -24.98
N VAL A 326 -24.89 14.55 -25.39
CA VAL A 326 -26.16 15.18 -24.99
C VAL A 326 -27.31 14.54 -25.73
N ALA A 327 -28.36 14.16 -25.01
CA ALA A 327 -29.58 13.60 -25.58
C ALA A 327 -30.41 14.67 -26.31
N ARG A 328 -31.47 14.25 -27.04
CA ARG A 328 -32.31 15.16 -27.84
C ARG A 328 -33.06 16.22 -27.00
N ASP A 329 -33.31 15.92 -25.74
CA ASP A 329 -33.97 16.76 -24.74
C ASP A 329 -33.00 17.63 -23.93
N ASN A 330 -31.77 17.82 -24.42
CA ASN A 330 -30.69 18.51 -23.73
C ASN A 330 -30.32 17.92 -22.36
N THR A 331 -30.59 16.62 -22.12
CA THR A 331 -30.15 15.93 -20.92
C THR A 331 -28.86 15.15 -21.17
N VAL A 332 -28.06 15.01 -20.09
CA VAL A 332 -26.84 14.19 -20.06
C VAL A 332 -26.93 13.22 -18.90
N GLN A 333 -26.78 11.93 -19.19
CA GLN A 333 -26.69 10.94 -18.14
C GLN A 333 -25.26 10.89 -17.59
N TYR A 334 -25.11 11.18 -16.31
CA TYR A 334 -23.85 11.07 -15.59
C TYR A 334 -24.07 10.27 -14.30
N ARG A 335 -23.36 9.14 -14.16
CA ARG A 335 -23.59 8.15 -13.10
C ARG A 335 -25.08 7.75 -13.06
N GLN A 336 -25.77 7.99 -11.93
CA GLN A 336 -27.20 7.66 -11.76
C GLN A 336 -28.11 8.90 -11.88
N ARG A 337 -27.56 10.05 -12.32
CA ARG A 337 -28.26 11.33 -12.42
C ARG A 337 -28.48 11.70 -13.88
N ASN A 338 -29.63 12.29 -14.18
CA ASN A 338 -29.90 12.95 -15.45
C ASN A 338 -29.73 14.45 -15.24
N LEU A 339 -28.76 15.04 -15.93
CA LEU A 339 -28.43 16.45 -15.83
C LEU A 339 -29.05 17.19 -17.00
N GLN A 340 -29.84 18.23 -16.74
CA GLN A 340 -30.42 19.12 -17.74
C GLN A 340 -29.45 20.23 -18.07
N LEU A 341 -29.14 20.41 -19.34
CA LEU A 341 -28.40 21.56 -19.86
C LEU A 341 -29.39 22.61 -20.38
N PHE A 342 -29.15 23.85 -19.98
CA PHE A 342 -29.99 24.97 -20.37
C PHE A 342 -29.43 25.69 -21.61
N PRO A 343 -30.31 26.31 -22.39
CA PRO A 343 -29.88 27.20 -23.48
C PRO A 343 -28.97 28.32 -22.98
N ASP A 344 -28.10 28.76 -23.83
CA ASP A 344 -27.20 29.88 -23.62
C ASP A 344 -27.40 30.95 -24.72
N ALA A 345 -26.85 32.13 -24.53
CA ALA A 345 -26.93 33.22 -25.53
C ALA A 345 -26.42 32.79 -26.90
N ASP A 346 -25.38 31.95 -26.92
CA ASP A 346 -24.72 31.51 -28.17
C ASP A 346 -25.34 30.23 -28.74
N LYS A 347 -26.09 29.44 -27.92
CA LYS A 347 -26.58 28.16 -28.36
C LYS A 347 -27.90 27.76 -27.67
N VAL A 348 -28.93 27.61 -28.46
CA VAL A 348 -30.28 27.26 -27.99
C VAL A 348 -30.39 25.80 -27.58
N SER A 349 -29.60 24.90 -28.17
CA SER A 349 -29.65 23.46 -27.88
C SER A 349 -28.28 22.82 -28.03
N TYR A 350 -27.95 21.96 -27.10
CA TYR A 350 -26.75 21.13 -27.10
C TYR A 350 -27.03 19.69 -27.59
N ALA A 351 -28.25 19.39 -28.02
CA ALA A 351 -28.65 18.05 -28.45
C ALA A 351 -27.70 17.46 -29.49
N GLY A 352 -27.21 16.23 -29.23
CA GLY A 352 -26.26 15.54 -30.08
C GLY A 352 -24.80 15.95 -29.93
N ALA A 353 -24.49 17.05 -29.24
CA ALA A 353 -23.14 17.49 -28.95
C ALA A 353 -22.45 16.58 -27.93
N TYR A 354 -21.14 16.61 -27.90
CA TYR A 354 -20.34 16.03 -26.83
C TYR A 354 -19.94 17.12 -25.85
N VAL A 355 -20.21 16.88 -24.56
CA VAL A 355 -19.80 17.74 -23.45
C VAL A 355 -18.87 16.97 -22.53
N GLU A 356 -17.98 17.66 -21.86
CA GLU A 356 -17.15 17.13 -20.80
C GLU A 356 -17.85 17.41 -19.46
N ILE A 357 -18.23 16.37 -18.74
CA ILE A 357 -18.77 16.49 -17.39
C ILE A 357 -17.60 16.50 -16.41
N GLN A 358 -17.55 17.50 -15.55
CA GLN A 358 -16.55 17.69 -14.51
C GLN A 358 -17.18 17.51 -13.13
N GLU A 359 -16.76 16.51 -12.38
CA GLU A 359 -17.09 16.37 -10.97
C GLU A 359 -15.95 16.94 -10.13
N ARG A 360 -16.16 18.10 -9.53
CA ARG A 360 -15.16 18.87 -8.79
C ARG A 360 -15.03 18.37 -7.33
N LEU A 361 -13.94 18.76 -6.67
CA LEU A 361 -13.66 18.41 -5.28
C LEU A 361 -14.69 18.98 -4.28
N ASP A 362 -15.31 20.08 -4.61
CA ASP A 362 -16.40 20.71 -3.83
C ASP A 362 -17.76 20.02 -3.99
N GLY A 363 -17.81 18.92 -4.75
CA GLY A 363 -19.03 18.15 -5.03
C GLY A 363 -19.89 18.71 -6.16
N ARG A 364 -19.54 19.86 -6.75
CA ARG A 364 -20.26 20.40 -7.90
C ARG A 364 -20.00 19.56 -9.14
N THR A 365 -21.06 19.35 -9.92
CA THR A 365 -21.01 18.73 -11.23
C THR A 365 -21.24 19.81 -12.29
N LEU A 366 -20.27 20.06 -13.14
CA LEU A 366 -20.33 21.04 -14.21
C LEU A 366 -20.26 20.36 -15.57
N ALA A 367 -20.79 20.99 -16.61
CA ALA A 367 -20.59 20.54 -17.98
C ALA A 367 -19.74 21.58 -18.73
N CYS A 368 -18.78 21.14 -19.51
CA CYS A 368 -17.95 22.01 -20.32
C CYS A 368 -18.18 21.71 -21.81
N TYR A 369 -18.50 22.73 -22.57
CA TYR A 369 -18.65 22.65 -24.03
C TYR A 369 -17.75 23.66 -24.69
N GLN A 370 -16.77 23.21 -25.48
CA GLN A 370 -15.81 24.06 -26.20
C GLN A 370 -15.15 25.14 -25.30
N GLY A 371 -14.76 24.77 -24.09
CA GLY A 371 -14.13 25.69 -23.13
C GLY A 371 -15.11 26.50 -22.27
N LYS A 372 -16.40 26.52 -22.64
CA LYS A 372 -17.44 27.23 -21.86
C LYS A 372 -18.02 26.33 -20.79
N ILE A 373 -18.05 26.82 -19.56
CA ILE A 373 -18.63 26.12 -18.41
C ILE A 373 -20.15 26.35 -18.40
N LEU A 374 -20.89 25.24 -18.36
CA LEU A 374 -22.35 25.20 -18.22
C LEU A 374 -22.67 24.63 -16.85
N THR A 375 -23.58 25.24 -16.13
CA THR A 375 -24.05 24.72 -14.84
C THR A 375 -25.32 23.90 -15.07
N PRO A 376 -25.23 22.55 -15.10
CA PRO A 376 -26.39 21.71 -15.28
C PRO A 376 -27.20 21.65 -13.97
N GLN A 377 -28.50 21.36 -14.09
CA GLN A 377 -29.36 21.06 -12.95
C GLN A 377 -29.85 19.63 -13.07
N ASP A 378 -30.24 19.02 -11.96
CA ASP A 378 -30.88 17.72 -12.01
C ASP A 378 -32.20 17.83 -12.80
N ALA A 379 -32.37 16.93 -13.75
CA ALA A 379 -33.60 16.90 -14.53
C ALA A 379 -34.79 16.63 -13.59
N PRO A 380 -35.91 17.35 -13.78
CA PRO A 380 -37.08 17.19 -12.92
C PRO A 380 -37.55 15.73 -12.84
N PRO A 381 -37.95 15.22 -11.69
CA PRO A 381 -38.45 13.85 -11.54
C PRO A 381 -39.60 13.51 -12.49
N LEU A 382 -40.39 14.49 -12.87
CA LEU A 382 -41.52 14.35 -13.81
C LEU A 382 -41.07 13.83 -15.19
N ALA A 383 -39.91 14.22 -15.68
CA ALA A 383 -39.39 13.74 -16.96
C ALA A 383 -39.05 12.23 -16.92
N ALA A 384 -38.56 11.72 -15.80
CA ALA A 384 -38.33 10.29 -15.59
C ALA A 384 -39.67 9.52 -15.45
N THR A 385 -40.66 10.11 -14.76
CA THR A 385 -41.99 9.52 -14.56
C THR A 385 -42.79 9.44 -15.87
N LEU A 386 -42.75 10.47 -16.71
CA LEU A 386 -43.38 10.43 -18.04
C LEU A 386 -42.75 9.44 -18.99
N ARG A 387 -41.43 9.22 -18.91
CA ARG A 387 -40.76 8.16 -19.70
C ARG A 387 -41.12 6.74 -19.22
N ALA A 388 -41.32 6.54 -17.92
CA ALA A 388 -41.79 5.26 -17.37
C ALA A 388 -43.26 5.02 -17.78
N GLN A 389 -44.10 6.04 -17.69
CA GLN A 389 -45.50 5.95 -18.09
C GLN A 389 -45.72 5.74 -19.59
N ALA A 390 -44.81 6.22 -20.45
CA ALA A 390 -44.90 5.95 -21.90
C ALA A 390 -44.67 4.48 -22.27
N LYS A 391 -44.12 3.67 -21.39
CA LYS A 391 -43.98 2.21 -21.55
C LYS A 391 -45.20 1.45 -21.05
N ASP A 392 -45.99 2.06 -20.15
CA ASP A 392 -47.14 1.45 -19.46
C ASP A 392 -48.49 2.01 -19.97
N ILE A 393 -48.47 2.75 -21.10
CA ILE A 393 -49.74 3.16 -21.72
C ILE A 393 -50.38 1.87 -22.25
N PRO A 394 -51.55 1.46 -21.72
CA PRO A 394 -52.25 0.30 -22.22
C PRO A 394 -52.53 0.47 -23.71
N ASP A 395 -52.29 -0.59 -24.47
CA ASP A 395 -52.58 -0.60 -25.89
C ASP A 395 -54.05 -0.12 -26.09
N TYR A 396 -54.23 0.95 -26.88
CA TYR A 396 -55.55 1.43 -27.23
C TYR A 396 -56.37 0.29 -27.78
N PRO A 397 -57.69 0.25 -27.48
CA PRO A 397 -58.57 -0.81 -27.97
C PRO A 397 -58.34 -1.05 -29.46
N ALA A 398 -58.27 -2.29 -29.86
CA ALA A 398 -57.92 -2.73 -31.21
C ALA A 398 -58.75 -2.13 -32.37
N MET A 399 -59.92 -1.51 -32.05
CA MET A 399 -60.80 -0.89 -33.03
C MET A 399 -60.27 0.40 -33.69
N TRP A 400 -59.09 0.92 -33.24
CA TRP A 400 -58.47 2.12 -33.80
C TRP A 400 -57.15 1.83 -34.54
N LYS A 401 -56.73 0.56 -34.66
CA LYS A 401 -55.56 0.21 -35.42
C LYS A 401 -55.99 -0.10 -36.86
N GLU A 402 -55.75 0.82 -37.79
CA GLU A 402 -55.79 0.46 -39.19
C GLU A 402 -54.85 -0.75 -39.44
N PRO A 403 -55.30 -1.79 -40.15
CA PRO A 403 -54.43 -2.90 -40.42
C PRO A 403 -53.18 -2.41 -41.15
N PRO A 404 -51.99 -2.86 -40.75
CA PRO A 404 -50.75 -2.43 -41.40
C PRO A 404 -50.84 -2.75 -42.90
N PRO A 405 -50.37 -1.87 -43.78
CA PRO A 405 -50.42 -2.12 -45.23
C PRO A 405 -49.70 -3.44 -45.54
N PRO A 406 -50.22 -4.23 -46.52
CA PRO A 406 -49.65 -5.52 -46.85
C PRO A 406 -48.15 -5.37 -47.20
N LYS A 407 -47.33 -6.15 -46.52
CA LYS A 407 -45.88 -6.16 -46.74
C LYS A 407 -45.62 -6.49 -48.22
N PRO A 408 -44.80 -5.69 -48.91
CA PRO A 408 -44.43 -5.99 -50.30
C PRO A 408 -43.78 -7.38 -50.39
N PRO A 409 -44.00 -8.13 -51.45
CA PRO A 409 -43.49 -9.49 -51.61
C PRO A 409 -41.96 -9.48 -51.47
N ARG A 410 -41.45 -10.33 -50.57
CA ARG A 410 -40.00 -10.49 -50.36
C ARG A 410 -39.38 -11.03 -51.64
N VAL A 411 -38.72 -10.16 -52.38
CA VAL A 411 -37.81 -10.59 -53.46
C VAL A 411 -36.63 -11.31 -52.80
N ARG A 412 -36.54 -12.62 -53.01
CA ARG A 412 -35.39 -13.45 -52.65
C ARG A 412 -34.17 -12.95 -53.45
N LYS A 413 -33.39 -12.04 -52.88
CA LYS A 413 -32.05 -11.72 -53.41
C LYS A 413 -31.15 -12.93 -53.13
N GLY A 414 -30.51 -13.40 -54.21
CA GLY A 414 -29.63 -14.55 -54.21
C GLY A 414 -28.55 -14.49 -53.12
N ARG A 415 -28.19 -15.67 -52.69
CA ARG A 415 -27.16 -15.98 -51.70
C ARG A 415 -25.83 -15.30 -52.05
N LYS A 416 -25.58 -14.12 -51.52
CA LYS A 416 -24.25 -13.51 -51.57
C LYS A 416 -23.40 -14.16 -50.48
N GLN A 417 -22.19 -14.55 -50.90
CA GLN A 417 -21.13 -15.11 -50.10
C GLN A 417 -20.97 -14.37 -48.76
N SER A 418 -20.71 -15.13 -47.72
CA SER A 418 -20.44 -14.66 -46.36
C SER A 418 -19.39 -13.56 -46.35
N ARG A 419 -19.81 -12.30 -46.29
CA ARG A 419 -18.96 -11.26 -45.82
C ARG A 419 -18.68 -11.52 -44.33
N LYS A 420 -17.41 -11.72 -43.99
CA LYS A 420 -16.95 -11.66 -42.61
C LYS A 420 -17.65 -10.48 -41.95
N TRP A 421 -18.40 -10.76 -40.89
CA TRP A 421 -19.01 -9.74 -40.05
C TRP A 421 -17.86 -8.93 -39.40
N VAL A 422 -17.57 -7.79 -39.92
CA VAL A 422 -16.79 -6.76 -39.24
C VAL A 422 -17.83 -5.98 -38.46
N GLY A 423 -17.94 -6.28 -37.18
CA GLY A 423 -18.78 -5.50 -36.28
C GLY A 423 -18.45 -4.01 -36.42
N PRO A 424 -19.36 -3.10 -36.12
CA PRO A 424 -19.10 -1.69 -36.15
C PRO A 424 -17.99 -1.40 -35.17
N LEU A 425 -16.76 -1.37 -35.68
CA LEU A 425 -15.59 -0.94 -34.97
C LEU A 425 -15.54 0.58 -35.01
N ALA A 426 -15.11 1.10 -33.90
CA ALA A 426 -14.61 2.45 -33.75
C ALA A 426 -15.65 3.57 -33.76
N GLY A 427 -16.57 3.52 -32.78
CA GLY A 427 -16.94 4.71 -32.05
C GLY A 427 -16.19 4.64 -30.72
N GLU A 428 -15.34 5.60 -30.47
CA GLU A 428 -14.53 5.80 -29.27
C GLU A 428 -15.41 5.76 -28.00
N GLY A 429 -15.44 4.63 -27.32
CA GLY A 429 -16.09 4.44 -26.03
C GLY A 429 -15.72 3.06 -25.49
N ASN A 430 -14.97 3.07 -24.43
CA ASN A 430 -14.40 1.87 -23.81
C ASN A 430 -15.52 0.97 -23.25
N TRP A 431 -15.95 0.00 -24.02
CA TRP A 431 -17.05 -0.95 -23.71
C TRP A 431 -16.76 -1.86 -22.52
N PHE A 432 -15.52 -1.85 -22.02
CA PHE A 432 -15.03 -2.79 -21.01
C PHE A 432 -14.93 -2.24 -19.59
N GLU A 433 -15.24 -0.98 -19.35
CA GLU A 433 -15.03 -0.33 -18.05
C GLU A 433 -16.27 -0.25 -17.13
N ASP A 434 -17.46 -0.60 -17.62
CA ASP A 434 -18.66 -0.65 -16.81
C ASP A 434 -18.72 -1.95 -15.99
N PRO A 435 -18.64 -1.91 -14.65
CA PRO A 435 -18.71 -3.11 -13.81
C PRO A 435 -20.00 -3.92 -14.00
N LEU A 436 -21.12 -3.24 -14.30
CA LEU A 436 -22.40 -3.89 -14.56
C LEU A 436 -22.37 -4.65 -15.86
N ARG A 437 -21.73 -4.11 -16.90
CA ARG A 437 -21.56 -4.78 -18.20
C ARG A 437 -20.58 -5.94 -18.12
N LYS A 438 -19.51 -5.83 -17.34
CA LYS A 438 -18.61 -6.96 -17.04
C LYS A 438 -19.36 -8.11 -16.38
N LYS A 439 -20.23 -7.81 -15.43
CA LYS A 439 -21.05 -8.81 -14.75
C LYS A 439 -22.04 -9.47 -15.72
N ILE A 440 -22.76 -8.69 -16.53
CA ILE A 440 -23.70 -9.17 -17.54
C ILE A 440 -22.97 -10.01 -18.61
N HIS A 441 -21.81 -9.56 -19.08
CA HIS A 441 -21.00 -10.32 -20.05
C HIS A 441 -20.49 -11.63 -19.44
N SER A 442 -20.06 -11.62 -18.18
CA SER A 442 -19.65 -12.81 -17.44
C SER A 442 -20.81 -13.81 -17.29
N GLU A 443 -22.00 -13.32 -16.94
CA GLU A 443 -23.19 -14.15 -16.79
C GLU A 443 -23.69 -14.72 -18.14
N LEU A 444 -23.69 -13.92 -19.20
CA LEU A 444 -24.01 -14.37 -20.55
C LEU A 444 -22.99 -15.38 -21.06
N THR A 445 -21.71 -15.21 -20.76
CA THR A 445 -20.65 -16.15 -21.10
C THR A 445 -20.82 -17.46 -20.32
N LYS A 446 -21.10 -17.40 -19.01
CA LYS A 446 -21.41 -18.61 -18.21
C LYS A 446 -22.63 -19.34 -18.72
N ALA A 447 -23.73 -18.65 -19.02
CA ALA A 447 -24.94 -19.23 -19.58
C ALA A 447 -24.72 -19.79 -21.00
N GLY A 448 -23.84 -19.18 -21.78
CA GLY A 448 -23.41 -19.69 -23.09
C GLY A 448 -22.58 -20.98 -22.98
N LEU A 449 -21.65 -21.01 -22.01
CA LEU A 449 -20.84 -22.19 -21.70
C LEU A 449 -21.69 -23.36 -21.19
N GLU A 450 -22.69 -23.08 -20.38
CA GLU A 450 -23.59 -24.08 -19.83
C GLU A 450 -24.51 -24.69 -20.91
N ARG A 451 -25.07 -23.87 -21.80
CA ARG A 451 -25.80 -24.34 -22.98
C ARG A 451 -24.94 -25.16 -23.92
N ALA A 452 -23.66 -24.79 -24.10
CA ALA A 452 -22.74 -25.56 -24.93
C ALA A 452 -22.37 -26.91 -24.28
N ARG A 453 -22.27 -27.00 -22.96
CA ARG A 453 -22.10 -28.25 -22.21
C ARG A 453 -23.33 -29.15 -22.32
N GLN A 454 -24.53 -28.60 -22.15
CA GLN A 454 -25.79 -29.32 -22.31
C GLN A 454 -25.98 -29.85 -23.74
N ALA A 455 -25.44 -29.12 -24.73
CA ALA A 455 -25.42 -29.54 -26.13
C ALA A 455 -24.28 -30.53 -26.48
N GLY A 456 -23.56 -31.06 -25.50
CA GLY A 456 -22.45 -32.01 -25.69
C GLY A 456 -21.21 -31.43 -26.38
N LYS A 457 -21.11 -30.09 -26.49
CA LYS A 457 -19.93 -29.44 -27.09
C LYS A 457 -18.80 -29.28 -26.07
N ARG A 458 -17.59 -29.66 -26.46
CA ARG A 458 -16.38 -29.41 -25.64
C ARG A 458 -16.15 -27.90 -25.48
N VAL A 459 -16.24 -27.44 -24.26
CA VAL A 459 -16.25 -25.98 -23.95
C VAL A 459 -14.91 -25.50 -23.41
N THR A 460 -13.97 -26.38 -23.11
CA THR A 460 -12.63 -26.06 -22.66
C THR A 460 -11.61 -26.28 -23.77
N THR A 461 -10.71 -25.34 -23.97
CA THR A 461 -9.49 -25.56 -24.74
C THR A 461 -8.76 -26.74 -24.12
N LEU A 462 -8.44 -27.76 -24.91
CA LEU A 462 -7.61 -28.90 -24.49
C LEU A 462 -6.40 -28.38 -23.73
N LYS A 463 -6.13 -28.97 -22.58
CA LYS A 463 -4.86 -28.73 -21.91
C LYS A 463 -3.74 -29.08 -22.89
N VAL A 464 -2.60 -28.39 -22.77
CA VAL A 464 -1.49 -28.57 -23.72
C VAL A 464 -1.05 -30.04 -23.77
N GLU A 465 -1.13 -30.74 -22.63
CA GLU A 465 -0.79 -32.15 -22.46
C GLU A 465 -1.76 -33.09 -23.23
N GLU A 466 -2.98 -32.65 -23.49
CA GLU A 466 -4.04 -33.39 -24.18
C GLU A 466 -4.01 -33.18 -25.72
N ARG A 467 -3.08 -32.36 -26.22
CA ARG A 467 -2.92 -32.10 -27.66
C ARG A 467 -2.24 -33.27 -28.33
N GLU A 468 -2.77 -33.66 -29.46
CA GLU A 468 -2.18 -34.74 -30.29
C GLU A 468 -0.72 -34.43 -30.65
N GLY A 469 0.20 -35.38 -30.42
CA GLY A 469 1.63 -35.24 -30.68
C GLY A 469 2.41 -34.40 -29.65
N PHE A 470 1.78 -33.89 -28.58
CA PHE A 470 2.52 -33.13 -27.56
C PHE A 470 3.46 -34.01 -26.72
N ALA A 471 3.01 -35.19 -26.33
CA ALA A 471 3.83 -36.13 -25.53
C ALA A 471 5.10 -36.56 -26.27
N GLU A 472 5.00 -36.80 -27.59
CA GLU A 472 6.16 -37.17 -28.42
C GLU A 472 7.19 -36.07 -28.54
N LYS A 473 6.77 -34.80 -28.56
CA LYS A 473 7.68 -33.63 -28.58
C LYS A 473 8.21 -33.30 -27.20
N PHE A 474 7.46 -33.60 -26.15
CA PHE A 474 7.80 -33.26 -24.78
C PHE A 474 8.92 -34.15 -24.21
N ALA A 475 8.88 -35.45 -24.48
CA ALA A 475 9.84 -36.41 -23.95
C ALA A 475 11.32 -36.06 -24.27
N PRO A 476 11.71 -35.80 -25.54
CA PRO A 476 13.08 -35.45 -25.85
C PRO A 476 13.51 -34.07 -25.30
N VAL A 477 12.58 -33.13 -25.23
CA VAL A 477 12.87 -31.80 -24.65
C VAL A 477 13.06 -31.87 -23.13
N LEU A 478 12.31 -32.74 -22.46
CA LEU A 478 12.47 -33.00 -21.03
C LEU A 478 13.85 -33.59 -20.72
N GLU A 479 14.30 -34.57 -21.51
CA GLU A 479 15.64 -35.19 -21.37
C GLU A 479 16.76 -34.15 -21.51
N LEU A 480 16.65 -33.24 -22.47
CA LEU A 480 17.60 -32.15 -22.65
C LEU A 480 17.61 -31.15 -21.47
N LEU A 481 16.45 -30.98 -20.85
CA LEU A 481 16.28 -30.10 -19.69
C LEU A 481 16.87 -30.73 -18.41
N GLU A 482 16.67 -32.05 -18.22
CA GLU A 482 17.23 -32.83 -17.12
C GLU A 482 18.78 -32.95 -17.22
N LYS A 483 19.30 -33.12 -18.42
CA LYS A 483 20.74 -33.07 -18.70
C LYS A 483 21.34 -31.66 -18.66
N LYS A 484 20.57 -30.64 -18.32
CA LYS A 484 20.95 -29.21 -18.28
C LYS A 484 21.54 -28.69 -19.62
N SER A 485 21.27 -29.37 -20.73
CA SER A 485 21.73 -28.98 -22.07
C SER A 485 20.95 -27.80 -22.65
N ILE A 486 19.72 -27.56 -22.16
CA ILE A 486 18.90 -26.39 -22.50
C ILE A 486 18.29 -25.79 -21.24
N ASN A 487 17.99 -24.49 -21.27
CA ASN A 487 17.27 -23.83 -20.19
C ASN A 487 15.74 -23.86 -20.41
N ARG A 488 14.96 -23.51 -19.37
CA ARG A 488 13.49 -23.53 -19.40
C ARG A 488 12.90 -22.64 -20.51
N ARG A 489 13.54 -21.54 -20.86
CA ARG A 489 13.08 -20.65 -21.95
C ARG A 489 13.23 -21.34 -23.31
N GLN A 490 14.37 -21.95 -23.57
CA GLN A 490 14.62 -22.71 -24.80
C GLN A 490 13.74 -23.95 -24.90
N ALA A 491 13.43 -24.61 -23.78
CA ALA A 491 12.50 -25.73 -23.75
C ALA A 491 11.06 -25.30 -24.09
N ALA A 492 10.59 -24.17 -23.55
CA ALA A 492 9.28 -23.63 -23.88
C ALA A 492 9.17 -23.24 -25.37
N GLU A 493 10.21 -22.65 -25.93
CA GLU A 493 10.29 -22.28 -27.34
C GLU A 493 10.27 -23.52 -28.25
N LYS A 494 11.03 -24.57 -27.95
CA LYS A 494 11.03 -25.84 -28.69
C LYS A 494 9.66 -26.54 -28.69
N LEU A 495 8.90 -26.38 -27.61
CA LEU A 495 7.55 -26.96 -27.45
C LEU A 495 6.46 -26.04 -28.01
N GLY A 496 6.77 -24.82 -28.41
CA GLY A 496 5.80 -23.83 -28.89
C GLY A 496 4.77 -23.43 -27.81
N ILE A 497 5.19 -23.38 -26.52
CA ILE A 497 4.35 -23.03 -25.39
C ILE A 497 4.95 -21.88 -24.57
N SER A 498 4.14 -21.24 -23.74
CA SER A 498 4.63 -20.19 -22.88
C SER A 498 5.43 -20.73 -21.68
N GLY A 499 6.39 -19.95 -21.18
CA GLY A 499 7.18 -20.31 -20.00
C GLY A 499 6.34 -20.69 -18.77
N PRO A 500 5.27 -19.92 -18.41
CA PRO A 500 4.34 -20.31 -17.35
C PRO A 500 3.61 -21.63 -17.60
N THR A 501 3.25 -21.91 -18.86
CA THR A 501 2.63 -23.19 -19.24
C THR A 501 3.58 -24.35 -19.05
N LEU A 502 4.85 -24.21 -19.48
CA LEU A 502 5.87 -25.25 -19.27
C LEU A 502 6.12 -25.49 -17.77
N LYS A 503 6.17 -24.42 -16.96
CA LYS A 503 6.33 -24.57 -15.52
C LYS A 503 5.20 -25.40 -14.91
N ARG A 504 3.93 -25.10 -15.24
CA ARG A 504 2.78 -25.86 -14.77
C ARG A 504 2.87 -27.34 -15.15
N VAL A 505 3.21 -27.64 -16.42
CA VAL A 505 3.34 -29.04 -16.91
C VAL A 505 4.43 -29.79 -16.14
N LEU A 506 5.55 -29.15 -15.81
CA LEU A 506 6.62 -29.73 -15.03
C LEU A 506 6.23 -29.93 -13.56
N ASP A 507 5.53 -28.97 -12.97
CA ASP A 507 5.05 -29.02 -11.58
C ASP A 507 3.98 -30.12 -11.42
N ASP A 508 3.03 -30.24 -12.35
CA ASP A 508 1.99 -31.28 -12.37
C ASP A 508 2.59 -32.69 -12.49
N ARG A 509 3.67 -32.84 -13.26
CA ARG A 509 4.38 -34.12 -13.39
C ARG A 509 5.16 -34.48 -12.12
N GLN A 510 5.84 -33.51 -11.47
CA GLN A 510 6.50 -33.75 -10.19
C GLN A 510 5.52 -34.15 -9.11
N ALA A 511 4.32 -33.59 -9.08
CA ALA A 511 3.25 -33.96 -8.18
C ALA A 511 2.71 -35.39 -8.46
N ALA A 512 2.65 -35.81 -9.73
CA ALA A 512 2.22 -37.16 -10.12
C ALA A 512 3.26 -38.25 -9.84
N THR A 513 4.55 -37.90 -9.77
CA THR A 513 5.64 -38.83 -9.39
C THR A 513 5.87 -38.90 -7.89
N TRP A 514 5.29 -38.01 -7.11
CA TRP A 514 5.33 -38.02 -5.65
C TRP A 514 4.17 -38.87 -5.10
N GLN A 515 4.29 -40.21 -5.16
CA GLN A 515 3.49 -41.11 -4.34
C GLN A 515 4.00 -40.95 -2.92
N ALA A 516 3.12 -40.50 -1.99
CA ALA A 516 3.41 -40.49 -0.57
C ALA A 516 3.92 -41.88 -0.14
N PRO A 517 4.97 -41.95 0.69
CA PRO A 517 5.38 -43.23 1.26
C PRO A 517 4.17 -43.81 2.00
N ALA A 518 3.89 -45.07 1.75
CA ALA A 518 2.82 -45.81 2.42
C ALA A 518 2.99 -45.67 3.94
N GLY A 519 2.23 -44.75 4.51
CA GLY A 519 2.17 -44.48 5.93
C GLY A 519 1.25 -45.51 6.56
N ASP A 520 1.82 -46.27 7.48
CA ASP A 520 1.26 -47.03 8.60
C ASP A 520 -0.29 -47.07 8.67
N ASN A 521 -0.90 -47.97 7.94
CA ASN A 521 -2.28 -48.41 8.18
C ASN A 521 -2.34 -49.80 8.85
N GLU A 522 -1.22 -50.30 9.42
CA GLU A 522 -1.21 -51.57 10.14
C GLU A 522 -1.31 -51.45 11.67
N ARG A 523 -1.55 -50.26 12.23
CA ARG A 523 -1.74 -50.11 13.69
C ARG A 523 -3.17 -49.96 14.20
N ASN A 524 -4.16 -49.92 13.31
CA ASN A 524 -5.57 -49.80 13.73
C ASN A 524 -6.46 -51.02 13.45
N ALA A 525 -5.87 -52.16 13.08
CA ALA A 525 -6.63 -53.40 12.87
C ALA A 525 -6.53 -54.41 14.05
N LEU A 526 -5.92 -54.04 15.20
CA LEU A 526 -5.72 -54.95 16.33
C LEU A 526 -6.42 -54.51 17.64
N VAL A 527 -7.44 -53.66 17.56
CA VAL A 527 -8.25 -53.26 18.76
C VAL A 527 -9.76 -53.51 18.52
N ALA A 528 -10.15 -54.29 17.53
CA ALA A 528 -11.55 -54.62 17.30
C ALA A 528 -11.89 -56.13 17.41
N GLU A 529 -11.04 -56.96 18.00
CA GLU A 529 -11.44 -58.33 18.43
C GLU A 529 -10.84 -58.61 19.80
N GLY A 530 -11.65 -58.49 20.85
CA GLY A 530 -11.25 -58.93 22.18
C GLY A 530 -12.08 -58.33 23.31
N VAL A 531 -13.37 -58.84 23.43
CA VAL A 531 -14.22 -58.82 24.64
C VAL A 531 -14.66 -57.47 25.17
#